data_1238abc1d7210a90bbe89cafbe253ef5
#
_entry.id   1238abc1d7210a90bbe89cafbe253ef5
#
_cell.length_a   1.000
_cell.length_b   1.000
_cell.length_c   1.000
_cell.angle_alpha   90.00
_cell.angle_beta   90.00
_cell.angle_gamma   90.00
#
_symmetry.space_group_name_H-M   'P 1'
#
loop_
_entity.id
_entity.type
_entity.pdbx_description
1 polymer ?
#
loop_
_entity_poly.entity_id
_entity_poly.type
_entity_poly.pdbx_seq_one_letter_code
_entity_poly.pdbx_strand_id
1 'polypeptide(L)'
;MIINELINIYINNGFSLFKQGESIVIIPTKLSIRVLDILEGLNLLILGGDIYRKSGDDFEHTYDNWYYDGNVHSESIIVARQYLDNLKEKDLYVSFVFK
;
A
#
# COMPACT_ATOMS: atom_id res chain seq x y z
N MET A 1 7.81 10.50 -15.86
CA MET A 1 8.67 9.75 -14.93
C MET A 1 7.83 8.84 -14.04
N ILE A 2 8.36 7.70 -13.71
CA ILE A 2 7.67 6.71 -12.86
C ILE A 2 7.28 7.30 -11.50
N ILE A 3 8.18 8.10 -10.90
CA ILE A 3 7.90 8.68 -9.59
C ILE A 3 6.72 9.66 -9.63
N ASN A 4 6.54 10.38 -10.74
CA ASN A 4 5.40 11.27 -10.89
C ASN A 4 4.09 10.50 -10.94
N GLU A 5 4.10 9.34 -11.56
CA GLU A 5 2.93 8.46 -11.61
C GLU A 5 2.53 8.00 -10.21
N LEU A 6 3.51 7.61 -9.40
CA LEU A 6 3.26 7.21 -8.02
C LEU A 6 2.67 8.36 -7.21
N ILE A 7 3.26 9.54 -7.31
CA ILE A 7 2.76 10.74 -6.62
C ILE A 7 1.32 11.02 -7.01
N ASN A 8 0.99 10.93 -8.30
CA ASN A 8 -0.36 11.19 -8.79
C ASN A 8 -1.37 10.19 -8.25
N ILE A 9 -0.99 8.92 -8.12
CA ILE A 9 -1.87 7.92 -7.53
C ILE A 9 -2.21 8.30 -6.09
N TYR A 10 -1.21 8.70 -5.30
CA TYR A 10 -1.44 9.08 -3.91
C TYR A 10 -2.23 10.39 -3.79
N ILE A 11 -1.97 11.36 -4.66
CA ILE A 11 -2.71 12.63 -4.61
C ILE A 11 -4.18 12.42 -4.99
N ASN A 12 -4.44 11.63 -6.02
CA ASN A 12 -5.80 11.48 -6.55
C ASN A 12 -6.63 10.44 -5.83
N ASN A 13 -6.01 9.45 -5.19
CA ASN A 13 -6.70 8.30 -4.63
C ASN A 13 -6.35 8.03 -3.17
N GLY A 14 -5.41 8.75 -2.61
CA GLY A 14 -4.96 8.53 -1.23
C GLY A 14 -5.84 9.22 -0.22
N PHE A 15 -5.89 8.65 0.97
CA PHE A 15 -6.55 9.22 2.13
C PHE A 15 -5.53 9.35 3.26
N SER A 16 -5.38 10.56 3.78
CA SER A 16 -4.48 10.79 4.90
C SER A 16 -5.19 10.47 6.21
N LEU A 17 -4.51 9.76 7.09
CA LEU A 17 -5.04 9.47 8.42
C LEU A 17 -4.59 10.52 9.45
N PHE A 18 -4.13 11.68 8.99
CA PHE A 18 -3.66 12.74 9.86
C PHE A 18 -4.72 13.18 10.86
N LYS A 19 -5.99 13.23 10.44
CA LYS A 19 -7.10 13.60 11.33
C LYS A 19 -7.29 12.61 12.48
N GLN A 20 -6.82 11.38 12.31
CA GLN A 20 -6.87 10.33 13.33
C GLN A 20 -5.57 10.27 14.13
N GLY A 21 -4.67 11.23 13.93
CA GLY A 21 -3.40 11.30 14.65
C GLY A 21 -2.28 10.45 14.08
N GLU A 22 -2.41 9.99 12.84
CA GLU A 22 -1.43 9.12 12.21
C GLU A 22 -0.82 9.78 10.97
N SER A 23 0.50 9.69 10.83
CA SER A 23 1.22 10.20 9.66
C SER A 23 1.28 9.14 8.56
N ILE A 24 0.11 8.65 8.14
CA ILE A 24 -0.02 7.56 7.20
C ILE A 24 -0.96 7.99 6.09
N VAL A 25 -0.65 7.58 4.86
CA VAL A 25 -1.55 7.72 3.71
C VAL A 25 -1.89 6.34 3.20
N ILE A 26 -3.18 6.09 3.00
CA ILE A 26 -3.68 4.81 2.49
C ILE A 26 -4.31 5.01 1.13
N ILE A 27 -4.32 3.93 0.33
CA ILE A 27 -4.95 3.92 -0.99
C ILE A 27 -5.87 2.70 -1.11
N PRO A 28 -6.88 2.76 -2.00
CA PRO A 28 -7.71 1.57 -2.23
C PRO A 28 -6.87 0.38 -2.68
N THR A 29 -7.17 -0.80 -2.14
CA THR A 29 -6.44 -2.03 -2.50
C THR A 29 -6.53 -2.37 -3.98
N LYS A 30 -7.59 -1.94 -4.67
CA LYS A 30 -7.71 -2.16 -6.11
C LYS A 30 -6.60 -1.50 -6.93
N LEU A 31 -5.91 -0.51 -6.36
CA LEU A 31 -4.78 0.16 -7.00
C LEU A 31 -3.43 -0.41 -6.57
N SER A 32 -3.42 -1.38 -5.67
CA SER A 32 -2.18 -1.88 -5.08
C SER A 32 -1.24 -2.51 -6.10
N ILE A 33 -1.78 -3.26 -7.06
CA ILE A 33 -0.94 -3.91 -8.07
C ILE A 33 -0.21 -2.88 -8.93
N ARG A 34 -0.93 -1.80 -9.31
CA ARG A 34 -0.29 -0.71 -10.06
C ARG A 34 0.82 -0.04 -9.25
N VAL A 35 0.58 0.19 -7.97
CA VAL A 35 1.61 0.76 -7.09
C VAL A 35 2.81 -0.18 -7.00
N LEU A 36 2.59 -1.48 -6.86
CA LEU A 36 3.68 -2.45 -6.81
C LEU A 36 4.50 -2.44 -8.09
N ASP A 37 3.86 -2.32 -9.26
CA ASP A 37 4.57 -2.23 -10.53
C ASP A 37 5.50 -1.01 -10.55
N ILE A 38 5.03 0.11 -10.05
CA ILE A 38 5.83 1.34 -9.99
C ILE A 38 7.00 1.18 -9.01
N LEU A 39 6.73 0.64 -7.82
CA LEU A 39 7.77 0.43 -6.81
C LEU A 39 8.84 -0.54 -7.30
N GLU A 40 8.45 -1.57 -8.05
CA GLU A 40 9.40 -2.49 -8.67
C GLU A 40 10.31 -1.75 -9.64
N GLY A 41 9.74 -0.88 -10.47
CA GLY A 41 10.51 -0.07 -11.42
C GLY A 41 11.47 0.89 -10.76
N LEU A 42 11.21 1.29 -9.51
CA LEU A 42 12.06 2.16 -8.72
C LEU A 42 13.09 1.40 -7.90
N ASN A 43 13.11 0.06 -7.97
CA ASN A 43 14.00 -0.79 -7.18
C ASN A 43 13.85 -0.57 -5.66
N LEU A 44 12.65 -0.28 -5.21
CA LEU A 44 12.39 -0.11 -3.80
C LEU A 44 12.07 -1.44 -3.14
N LEU A 45 12.53 -1.59 -1.91
CA LEU A 45 12.26 -2.77 -1.09
C LEU A 45 10.93 -2.56 -0.37
N ILE A 46 9.99 -3.49 -0.55
CA ILE A 46 8.69 -3.41 0.12
C ILE A 46 8.78 -4.13 1.45
N LEU A 47 8.76 -3.40 2.53
CA LEU A 47 8.89 -3.99 3.87
C LEU A 47 7.59 -4.57 4.38
N GLY A 48 6.45 -4.08 3.88
CA GLY A 48 5.16 -4.59 4.31
C GLY A 48 4.07 -3.55 4.16
N GLY A 49 2.99 -3.78 4.84
CA GLY A 49 1.89 -2.83 4.87
C GLY A 49 0.77 -3.28 5.79
N ASP A 50 -0.17 -2.38 6.00
CA ASP A 50 -1.33 -2.58 6.86
C ASP A 50 -2.61 -2.38 6.06
N ILE A 51 -3.63 -3.12 6.42
CA ILE A 51 -4.92 -3.09 5.74
C ILE A 51 -5.94 -2.35 6.61
N TYR A 52 -6.68 -1.45 5.97
CA TYR A 52 -7.69 -0.62 6.62
C TYR A 52 -9.04 -0.82 5.94
N ARG A 53 -10.11 -0.56 6.67
CA ARG A 53 -11.46 -0.48 6.10
C ARG A 53 -12.08 0.85 6.48
N LYS A 54 -13.01 1.33 5.66
CA LYS A 54 -13.73 2.55 5.94
C LYS A 54 -14.79 2.29 7.00
N SER A 55 -14.87 3.18 7.99
CA SER A 55 -15.85 3.13 9.06
C SER A 55 -16.44 4.52 9.22
N GLY A 56 -17.60 4.76 8.62
CA GLY A 56 -18.18 6.11 8.54
C GLY A 56 -17.27 7.03 7.73
N ASP A 57 -16.86 8.14 8.33
CA ASP A 57 -15.92 9.08 7.70
C ASP A 57 -14.47 8.79 8.03
N ASP A 58 -14.22 7.79 8.86
CA ASP A 58 -12.88 7.40 9.31
C ASP A 58 -12.46 6.07 8.70
N PHE A 59 -11.21 5.71 8.96
CA PHE A 59 -10.66 4.41 8.56
C PHE A 59 -10.18 3.70 9.81
N GLU A 60 -10.45 2.39 9.90
CA GLU A 60 -9.97 1.62 11.02
C GLU A 60 -9.05 0.51 10.54
N HIS A 61 -8.03 0.23 11.33
CA HIS A 61 -7.10 -0.84 11.08
C HIS A 61 -7.81 -2.19 11.24
N THR A 62 -7.66 -3.08 10.26
CA THR A 62 -8.28 -4.40 10.33
C THR A 62 -7.47 -5.39 11.14
N TYR A 63 -6.25 -5.01 11.52
CA TYR A 63 -5.23 -5.87 12.13
C TYR A 63 -4.66 -6.90 11.16
N ASP A 64 -5.03 -6.86 9.89
CA ASP A 64 -4.37 -7.61 8.83
C ASP A 64 -3.17 -6.83 8.32
N ASN A 65 -2.07 -7.53 8.14
CA ASN A 65 -0.86 -6.91 7.63
C ASN A 65 0.06 -8.01 7.07
N TRP A 66 1.10 -7.57 6.38
CA TRP A 66 2.18 -8.46 6.01
C TRP A 66 3.49 -7.73 6.24
N TYR A 67 4.56 -8.49 6.35
CA TYR A 67 5.89 -7.90 6.36
C TYR A 67 6.88 -8.84 5.70
N TYR A 68 7.98 -8.25 5.25
CA TYR A 68 9.08 -8.95 4.64
C TYR A 68 10.36 -8.46 5.31
N ASP A 69 11.12 -9.38 5.91
CA ASP A 69 12.32 -9.04 6.67
C ASP A 69 13.63 -9.34 5.94
N GLY A 70 13.55 -9.70 4.65
CA GLY A 70 14.72 -9.88 3.83
C GLY A 70 15.25 -8.58 3.23
N ASN A 71 16.13 -8.70 2.25
CA ASN A 71 16.72 -7.55 1.57
C ASN A 71 16.81 -7.74 0.05
N VAL A 72 15.98 -8.61 -0.50
CA VAL A 72 15.94 -8.88 -1.95
C VAL A 72 14.70 -8.23 -2.53
N HIS A 73 14.87 -7.22 -3.38
CA HIS A 73 13.77 -6.46 -3.96
C HIS A 73 12.73 -7.34 -4.65
N SER A 74 13.18 -8.26 -5.50
CA SER A 74 12.27 -9.12 -6.24
C SER A 74 11.44 -10.02 -5.33
N GLU A 75 12.02 -10.51 -4.23
CA GLU A 75 11.27 -11.30 -3.26
C GLU A 75 10.23 -10.46 -2.54
N SER A 76 10.59 -9.23 -2.15
CA SER A 76 9.67 -8.35 -1.44
C SER A 76 8.45 -8.03 -2.29
N ILE A 77 8.63 -7.85 -3.59
CA ILE A 77 7.53 -7.61 -4.53
C ILE A 77 6.64 -8.85 -4.65
N ILE A 78 7.24 -10.04 -4.75
CA ILE A 78 6.49 -11.29 -4.83
C ILE A 78 5.62 -11.49 -3.58
N VAL A 79 6.20 -11.29 -2.41
CA VAL A 79 5.47 -11.42 -1.14
C VAL A 79 4.28 -10.44 -1.10
N ALA A 80 4.52 -9.18 -1.46
CA ALA A 80 3.47 -8.17 -1.48
C ALA A 80 2.37 -8.51 -2.49
N ARG A 81 2.73 -8.94 -3.71
CA ARG A 81 1.75 -9.30 -4.73
C ARG A 81 0.88 -10.47 -4.28
N GLN A 82 1.48 -11.50 -3.71
CA GLN A 82 0.74 -12.67 -3.24
C GLN A 82 -0.26 -12.29 -2.17
N TYR A 83 0.16 -11.43 -1.25
CA TYR A 83 -0.72 -10.98 -0.17
C TYR A 83 -1.86 -10.12 -0.71
N LEU A 84 -1.55 -9.12 -1.52
CA LEU A 84 -2.52 -8.14 -1.98
C LEU A 84 -3.43 -8.68 -3.09
N ASP A 85 -3.01 -9.69 -3.82
CA ASP A 85 -3.83 -10.28 -4.88
C ASP A 85 -5.16 -10.83 -4.33
N ASN A 86 -5.15 -11.31 -3.11
CA ASN A 86 -6.35 -11.80 -2.45
C ASN A 86 -7.28 -10.68 -1.98
N LEU A 87 -6.83 -9.44 -1.99
CA LEU A 87 -7.56 -8.29 -1.44
C LEU A 87 -7.97 -7.26 -2.49
N LYS A 88 -7.47 -7.37 -3.72
CA LYS A 88 -7.62 -6.31 -4.72
C LYS A 88 -9.07 -6.04 -5.14
N GLU A 89 -9.96 -7.01 -4.98
CA GLU A 89 -11.37 -6.87 -5.33
C GLU A 89 -12.24 -6.55 -4.12
N LYS A 90 -11.64 -6.41 -2.95
CA LYS A 90 -12.36 -6.05 -1.74
C LYS A 90 -12.31 -4.54 -1.55
N ASP A 91 -13.33 -4.03 -0.87
CA ASP A 91 -13.42 -2.60 -0.59
C ASP A 91 -12.58 -2.24 0.64
N LEU A 92 -11.27 -2.38 0.49
CA LEU A 92 -10.29 -2.17 1.54
C LEU A 92 -9.25 -1.16 1.09
N TYR A 93 -8.40 -0.75 2.03
CA TYR A 93 -7.36 0.24 1.82
C TYR A 93 -6.04 -0.28 2.38
N VAL A 94 -4.94 0.18 1.82
CA VAL A 94 -3.61 -0.31 2.19
C VAL A 94 -2.64 0.84 2.39
N SER A 95 -1.79 0.73 3.42
CA SER A 95 -0.59 1.54 3.56
C SER A 95 0.62 0.68 3.22
N PHE A 96 1.60 1.25 2.53
CA PHE A 96 2.84 0.56 2.20
C PHE A 96 3.98 1.09 3.05
N VAL A 97 4.87 0.19 3.45
CA VAL A 97 6.15 0.55 4.06
C VAL A 97 7.24 0.07 3.12
N PHE A 98 8.06 0.99 2.64
CA PHE A 98 9.13 0.65 1.70
C PHE A 98 10.35 1.55 1.92
N LYS A 99 11.48 1.14 1.36
CA LYS A 99 12.69 1.95 1.37
C LYS A 99 13.60 1.68 0.18
#